data_ad01742d21a2baa72eee1aca208812a6
#
_entry.id   ad01742d21a2baa72eee1aca208812a6
#
_cell.length_a   1.000
_cell.length_b   1.000
_cell.length_c   1.000
_cell.angle_alpha   90.00
_cell.angle_beta   90.00
_cell.angle_gamma   90.00
#
_symmetry.space_group_name_H-M   'P 1'
#
loop_
_entity.id
_entity.type
_entity.pdbx_description
1 polymer ?
#
loop_
_entity_poly.entity_id
_entity_poly.type
_entity_poly.pdbx_seq_one_letter_code
_entity_poly.pdbx_strand_id
1 'polypeptide(L)'
;YLRSKLEYEAEMSMTMGGRAAEELVFGDITTGASGDIEMLTSMARKMVCLFGMSDKIGPTKVGDFSVHPHLRIDGPQPEQLAPETAREIDLEIRRLVNTAIDTAREVLRTHRDELDKLAEALLEKETISIEEINVLLGRTPAPQETPEKEDTPSAEPQVEENTSSPEEAPAETNDGTSSDSVQA
;
A
#
# COMPACT_ATOMS: atom_id res chain seq x y z
N TYR A 1 -4.60 0.75 12.25
CA TYR A 1 -5.09 2.13 12.03
C TYR A 1 -6.33 2.07 11.14
N LEU A 2 -7.40 2.73 11.58
CA LEU A 2 -8.61 2.92 10.76
C LEU A 2 -8.37 4.11 9.83
N ARG A 3 -8.69 3.96 8.55
CA ARG A 3 -8.61 5.04 7.55
C ARG A 3 -10.00 5.38 7.04
N SER A 4 -10.28 6.66 6.92
CA SER A 4 -11.53 7.18 6.37
C SER A 4 -11.51 7.22 4.83
N LYS A 5 -12.69 7.37 4.22
CA LYS A 5 -12.83 7.59 2.76
C LYS A 5 -12.04 8.82 2.30
N LEU A 6 -12.11 9.92 3.07
CA LEU A 6 -11.40 11.16 2.75
C LEU A 6 -9.88 10.99 2.78
N GLU A 7 -9.33 10.21 3.72
CA GLU A 7 -7.90 9.92 3.77
C GLU A 7 -7.45 9.10 2.55
N TYR A 8 -8.25 8.13 2.10
CA TYR A 8 -7.97 7.40 0.85
C TYR A 8 -8.00 8.32 -0.38
N GLU A 9 -9.01 9.18 -0.50
CA GLU A 9 -9.13 10.13 -1.61
C GLU A 9 -7.97 11.14 -1.63
N ALA A 10 -7.51 11.60 -0.46
CA ALA A 10 -6.36 12.47 -0.33
C ALA A 10 -5.04 11.76 -0.71
N GLU A 11 -4.83 10.52 -0.23
CA GLU A 11 -3.66 9.70 -0.58
C GLU A 11 -3.61 9.41 -2.08
N MET A 12 -4.76 9.10 -2.70
CA MET A 12 -4.88 8.90 -4.13
C MET A 12 -4.47 10.16 -4.92
N SER A 13 -4.92 11.34 -4.47
CA SER A 13 -4.56 12.60 -5.12
C SER A 13 -3.08 12.94 -4.94
N MET A 14 -2.51 12.67 -3.77
CA MET A 14 -1.08 12.84 -3.49
C MET A 14 -0.22 11.93 -4.39
N THR A 15 -0.62 10.67 -4.56
CA THR A 15 0.07 9.71 -5.44
C THR A 15 0.16 10.21 -6.89
N MET A 16 -0.87 10.93 -7.36
CA MET A 16 -0.88 11.49 -8.72
C MET A 16 -0.17 12.84 -8.85
N GLY A 17 0.38 13.38 -7.74
CA GLY A 17 1.03 14.69 -7.72
C GLY A 17 2.21 14.80 -8.71
N GLY A 18 3.09 13.80 -8.75
CA GLY A 18 4.24 13.78 -9.67
C GLY A 18 3.80 13.86 -11.13
N ARG A 19 2.86 13.01 -11.54
CA ARG A 19 2.31 13.02 -12.91
C ARG A 19 1.62 14.33 -13.26
N ALA A 20 0.84 14.87 -12.35
CA ALA A 20 0.15 16.14 -12.56
C ALA A 20 1.14 17.31 -12.65
N ALA A 21 2.26 17.25 -11.92
CA ALA A 21 3.34 18.22 -12.01
C ALA A 21 4.07 18.16 -13.37
N GLU A 22 4.40 16.95 -13.84
CA GLU A 22 4.99 16.76 -15.19
C GLU A 22 4.09 17.33 -16.28
N GLU A 23 2.81 17.01 -16.27
CA GLU A 23 1.82 17.52 -17.22
C GLU A 23 1.72 19.06 -17.15
N LEU A 24 1.72 19.63 -15.95
CA LEU A 24 1.61 21.08 -15.75
C LEU A 24 2.86 21.84 -16.23
N VAL A 25 4.04 21.28 -16.00
CA VAL A 25 5.33 21.96 -16.28
C VAL A 25 5.79 21.70 -17.70
N PHE A 26 5.71 20.46 -18.19
CA PHE A 26 6.26 20.07 -19.49
C PHE A 26 5.19 19.93 -20.58
N GLY A 27 3.92 19.93 -20.22
CA GLY A 27 2.81 19.75 -21.17
C GLY A 27 2.72 18.32 -21.74
N ASP A 28 3.47 17.39 -21.19
CA ASP A 28 3.51 15.98 -21.61
C ASP A 28 3.54 15.05 -20.40
N ILE A 29 3.26 13.78 -20.65
CA ILE A 29 3.22 12.72 -19.63
C ILE A 29 4.16 11.59 -20.03
N THR A 30 4.96 11.15 -19.06
CA THR A 30 5.93 10.07 -19.28
C THR A 30 5.45 8.74 -18.73
N THR A 31 6.19 7.69 -19.01
CA THR A 31 5.95 6.33 -18.45
C THR A 31 6.36 6.22 -16.97
N GLY A 32 7.00 7.26 -16.41
CA GLY A 32 7.49 7.28 -15.03
C GLY A 32 6.40 7.03 -13.99
N ALA A 33 5.18 7.50 -14.25
CA ALA A 33 4.04 7.34 -13.36
C ALA A 33 3.32 5.98 -13.45
N SER A 34 3.89 4.96 -14.11
CA SER A 34 3.22 3.65 -14.29
C SER A 34 2.94 2.94 -12.96
N GLY A 35 3.89 2.98 -12.03
CA GLY A 35 3.72 2.41 -10.68
C GLY A 35 2.65 3.14 -9.85
N ASP A 36 2.60 4.47 -9.97
CA ASP A 36 1.60 5.29 -9.30
C ASP A 36 0.19 4.98 -9.81
N ILE A 37 0.03 4.78 -11.12
CA ILE A 37 -1.25 4.39 -11.73
C ILE A 37 -1.69 3.01 -11.24
N GLU A 38 -0.78 2.05 -11.13
CA GLU A 38 -1.08 0.72 -10.60
C GLU A 38 -1.52 0.80 -9.15
N MET A 39 -0.78 1.52 -8.31
CA MET A 39 -1.11 1.73 -6.89
C MET A 39 -2.46 2.42 -6.74
N LEU A 40 -2.70 3.50 -7.47
CA LEU A 40 -3.95 4.25 -7.46
C LEU A 40 -5.15 3.36 -7.85
N THR A 41 -5.02 2.56 -8.91
CA THR A 41 -6.05 1.65 -9.37
C THR A 41 -6.35 0.57 -8.33
N SER A 42 -5.32 0.04 -7.66
CA SER A 42 -5.46 -0.92 -6.57
C SER A 42 -6.21 -0.31 -5.37
N MET A 43 -5.85 0.93 -4.99
CA MET A 43 -6.53 1.66 -3.91
C MET A 43 -8.02 1.90 -4.25
N ALA A 44 -8.33 2.40 -5.43
CA ALA A 44 -9.69 2.63 -5.88
C ALA A 44 -10.52 1.32 -5.88
N ARG A 45 -9.92 0.22 -6.33
CA ARG A 45 -10.54 -1.10 -6.31
C ARG A 45 -10.85 -1.59 -4.89
N LYS A 46 -9.93 -1.40 -3.94
CA LYS A 46 -10.15 -1.72 -2.52
C LYS A 46 -11.28 -0.88 -1.92
N MET A 47 -11.34 0.42 -2.22
CA MET A 47 -12.41 1.31 -1.77
C MET A 47 -13.77 0.82 -2.25
N VAL A 48 -13.90 0.47 -3.52
CA VAL A 48 -15.16 0.07 -4.14
C VAL A 48 -15.58 -1.35 -3.71
N CYS A 49 -14.65 -2.31 -3.81
CA CYS A 49 -15.01 -3.73 -3.72
C CYS A 49 -14.83 -4.33 -2.32
N LEU A 50 -13.91 -3.77 -1.50
CA LEU A 50 -13.57 -4.35 -0.19
C LEU A 50 -14.14 -3.54 0.96
N PHE A 51 -14.01 -2.21 0.91
CA PHE A 51 -14.36 -1.34 2.02
C PHE A 51 -15.78 -0.76 1.93
N GLY A 52 -16.47 -0.96 0.80
CA GLY A 52 -17.81 -0.42 0.58
C GLY A 52 -17.88 1.10 0.63
N MET A 53 -16.80 1.78 0.20
CA MET A 53 -16.68 3.24 0.24
C MET A 53 -17.23 3.94 -1.02
N SER A 54 -17.89 3.20 -1.91
CA SER A 54 -18.57 3.75 -3.09
C SER A 54 -20.04 3.99 -2.81
N ASP A 55 -20.52 5.20 -3.11
CA ASP A 55 -21.93 5.54 -2.97
C ASP A 55 -22.81 4.86 -4.03
N LYS A 56 -22.22 4.44 -5.17
CA LYS A 56 -22.93 3.76 -6.25
C LYS A 56 -23.08 2.27 -6.02
N ILE A 57 -22.01 1.61 -5.58
CA ILE A 57 -21.99 0.16 -5.32
C ILE A 57 -22.58 -0.14 -3.95
N GLY A 58 -22.47 0.83 -3.01
CA GLY A 58 -22.93 0.67 -1.64
C GLY A 58 -21.95 -0.09 -0.74
N PRO A 59 -22.35 -0.29 0.55
CA PRO A 59 -21.50 -0.96 1.55
C PRO A 59 -21.56 -2.49 1.40
N THR A 60 -21.20 -2.97 0.24
CA THR A 60 -21.24 -4.40 -0.11
C THR A 60 -19.84 -4.86 -0.50
N LYS A 61 -19.40 -5.99 0.07
CA LYS A 61 -18.18 -6.64 -0.40
C LYS A 61 -18.49 -7.36 -1.72
N VAL A 62 -17.81 -6.93 -2.78
CA VAL A 62 -18.03 -7.49 -4.12
C VAL A 62 -16.81 -8.30 -4.54
N GLY A 63 -17.01 -9.60 -4.71
CA GLY A 63 -15.98 -10.55 -5.09
C GLY A 63 -15.17 -11.10 -3.92
N ASP A 64 -14.50 -12.23 -4.16
CA ASP A 64 -13.58 -12.83 -3.22
C ASP A 64 -12.19 -12.27 -3.42
N PHE A 65 -11.76 -11.43 -2.47
CA PHE A 65 -10.37 -11.02 -2.32
C PHE A 65 -9.62 -12.11 -1.55
N SER A 66 -9.49 -13.29 -2.12
CA SER A 66 -8.56 -14.26 -1.61
C SER A 66 -7.16 -13.78 -1.96
N VAL A 67 -6.52 -13.13 -0.99
CA VAL A 67 -5.09 -12.84 -1.04
C VAL A 67 -4.38 -14.18 -0.99
N HIS A 68 -4.16 -14.80 -2.14
CA HIS A 68 -3.19 -15.86 -2.22
C HIS A 68 -1.81 -15.18 -2.26
N PRO A 69 -0.96 -15.36 -1.22
CA PRO A 69 0.34 -14.66 -1.13
C PRO A 69 1.27 -14.94 -2.31
N HIS A 70 0.97 -15.97 -3.10
CA HIS A 70 1.79 -16.44 -4.23
C HIS A 70 1.20 -16.13 -5.62
N LEU A 71 -0.07 -15.70 -5.68
CA LEU A 71 -0.72 -15.26 -6.92
C LEU A 71 -1.18 -13.83 -6.68
N ARG A 72 -0.50 -12.87 -7.30
CA ARG A 72 -0.89 -11.45 -7.33
C ARG A 72 -2.18 -11.25 -8.14
N ILE A 73 -3.27 -11.89 -7.71
CA ILE A 73 -4.60 -11.66 -8.27
C ILE A 73 -5.35 -10.84 -7.24
N ASP A 74 -5.09 -9.54 -7.24
CA ASP A 74 -5.86 -8.55 -6.49
C ASP A 74 -7.14 -8.27 -7.28
N GLY A 75 -8.24 -8.87 -6.90
CA GLY A 75 -9.55 -8.52 -7.44
C GLY A 75 -10.56 -9.65 -7.43
N PRO A 76 -11.85 -9.32 -7.59
CA PRO A 76 -12.89 -10.34 -7.74
C PRO A 76 -12.62 -11.17 -8.99
N GLN A 77 -12.80 -12.48 -8.88
CA GLN A 77 -12.74 -13.37 -10.03
C GLN A 77 -13.84 -12.95 -11.01
N PRO A 78 -13.51 -12.67 -12.30
CA PRO A 78 -14.49 -12.18 -13.28
C PRO A 78 -15.68 -13.13 -13.48
N GLU A 79 -15.49 -14.40 -13.19
CA GLU A 79 -16.50 -15.45 -13.39
C GLU A 79 -17.63 -15.44 -12.34
N GLN A 80 -17.49 -14.64 -11.27
CA GLN A 80 -18.46 -14.60 -10.17
C GLN A 80 -19.37 -13.36 -10.16
N LEU A 81 -19.13 -12.42 -11.06
CA LEU A 81 -19.88 -11.18 -11.13
C LEU A 81 -20.79 -11.14 -12.37
N ALA A 82 -22.01 -10.64 -12.20
CA ALA A 82 -22.84 -10.28 -13.34
C ALA A 82 -22.11 -9.23 -14.20
N PRO A 83 -22.16 -9.30 -15.52
CA PRO A 83 -21.46 -8.35 -16.41
C PRO A 83 -21.82 -6.88 -16.13
N GLU A 84 -23.07 -6.62 -15.74
CA GLU A 84 -23.56 -5.29 -15.38
C GLU A 84 -22.86 -4.76 -14.13
N THR A 85 -22.74 -5.58 -13.08
CA THR A 85 -22.06 -5.23 -11.85
C THR A 85 -20.56 -5.00 -12.09
N ALA A 86 -19.91 -5.85 -12.87
CA ALA A 86 -18.51 -5.67 -13.24
C ALA A 86 -18.28 -4.33 -13.95
N ARG A 87 -19.18 -3.97 -14.88
CA ARG A 87 -19.13 -2.67 -15.56
C ARG A 87 -19.32 -1.49 -14.62
N GLU A 88 -20.25 -1.58 -13.69
CA GLU A 88 -20.48 -0.51 -12.70
C GLU A 88 -19.27 -0.30 -11.81
N ILE A 89 -18.61 -1.39 -11.39
CA ILE A 89 -17.36 -1.34 -10.62
C ILE A 89 -16.27 -0.64 -11.42
N ASP A 90 -16.06 -1.01 -12.69
CA ASP A 90 -15.05 -0.40 -13.55
C ASP A 90 -15.31 1.10 -13.76
N LEU A 91 -16.56 1.49 -13.94
CA LEU A 91 -16.94 2.90 -14.08
C LEU A 91 -16.66 3.69 -12.79
N GLU A 92 -16.92 3.10 -11.64
CA GLU A 92 -16.71 3.74 -10.34
C GLU A 92 -15.21 3.86 -10.00
N ILE A 93 -14.42 2.82 -10.30
CA ILE A 93 -12.96 2.88 -10.18
C ILE A 93 -12.40 4.01 -11.05
N ARG A 94 -12.80 4.09 -12.33
CA ARG A 94 -12.39 5.17 -13.23
C ARG A 94 -12.79 6.55 -12.71
N ARG A 95 -13.98 6.67 -12.13
CA ARG A 95 -14.43 7.93 -11.53
C ARG A 95 -13.51 8.35 -10.39
N LEU A 96 -13.20 7.46 -9.46
CA LEU A 96 -12.30 7.74 -8.34
C LEU A 96 -10.90 8.13 -8.82
N VAL A 97 -10.34 7.38 -9.76
CA VAL A 97 -9.03 7.66 -10.36
C VAL A 97 -9.02 9.04 -11.02
N ASN A 98 -10.02 9.36 -11.85
CA ASN A 98 -10.10 10.66 -12.52
C ASN A 98 -10.27 11.81 -11.51
N THR A 99 -11.09 11.62 -10.50
CA THR A 99 -11.28 12.62 -9.43
C THR A 99 -9.95 12.90 -8.71
N ALA A 100 -9.17 11.87 -8.41
CA ALA A 100 -7.86 12.03 -7.77
C ALA A 100 -6.87 12.81 -8.64
N ILE A 101 -6.81 12.50 -9.95
CA ILE A 101 -5.96 13.22 -10.92
C ILE A 101 -6.40 14.69 -11.03
N ASP A 102 -7.70 14.94 -11.16
CA ASP A 102 -8.22 16.30 -11.31
C ASP A 102 -7.99 17.13 -10.03
N THR A 103 -8.12 16.52 -8.85
CA THR A 103 -7.79 17.17 -7.58
C THR A 103 -6.30 17.51 -7.52
N ALA A 104 -5.41 16.59 -7.91
CA ALA A 104 -3.98 16.85 -7.95
C ALA A 104 -3.64 18.01 -8.90
N ARG A 105 -4.24 18.04 -10.09
CA ARG A 105 -4.06 19.14 -11.07
C ARG A 105 -4.50 20.48 -10.50
N GLU A 106 -5.65 20.52 -9.84
CA GLU A 106 -6.21 21.76 -9.28
C GLU A 106 -5.33 22.28 -8.14
N VAL A 107 -4.88 21.41 -7.24
CA VAL A 107 -3.96 21.78 -6.16
C VAL A 107 -2.66 22.36 -6.73
N LEU A 108 -2.05 21.71 -7.71
CA LEU A 108 -0.80 22.18 -8.31
C LEU A 108 -0.95 23.47 -9.13
N ARG A 109 -2.10 23.67 -9.79
CA ARG A 109 -2.38 24.94 -10.48
C ARG A 109 -2.52 26.08 -9.49
N THR A 110 -3.23 25.84 -8.38
CA THR A 110 -3.45 26.85 -7.33
C THR A 110 -2.16 27.21 -6.62
N HIS A 111 -1.26 26.23 -6.42
CA HIS A 111 -0.01 26.38 -5.69
C HIS A 111 1.23 26.32 -6.61
N ARG A 112 1.10 26.79 -7.85
CA ARG A 112 2.19 26.74 -8.84
C ARG A 112 3.46 27.44 -8.35
N ASP A 113 3.33 28.58 -7.71
CA ASP A 113 4.48 29.34 -7.19
C ASP A 113 5.22 28.56 -6.08
N GLU A 114 4.50 27.77 -5.28
CA GLU A 114 5.09 26.91 -4.26
C GLU A 114 5.85 25.74 -4.89
N LEU A 115 5.31 25.15 -5.97
CA LEU A 115 5.96 24.08 -6.72
C LEU A 115 7.28 24.57 -7.33
N ASP A 116 7.27 25.74 -7.97
CA ASP A 116 8.48 26.33 -8.62
C ASP A 116 9.56 26.64 -7.57
N LYS A 117 9.21 27.22 -6.42
CA LYS A 117 10.15 27.46 -5.31
C LYS A 117 10.78 26.19 -4.77
N LEU A 118 9.98 25.11 -4.62
CA LEU A 118 10.49 23.82 -4.16
C LEU A 118 11.44 23.19 -5.18
N ALA A 119 11.12 23.30 -6.47
CA ALA A 119 11.96 22.79 -7.54
C ALA A 119 13.29 23.54 -7.61
N GLU A 120 13.30 24.88 -7.52
CA GLU A 120 14.52 25.69 -7.47
C GLU A 120 15.39 25.35 -6.27
N ALA A 121 14.79 25.23 -5.08
CA ALA A 121 15.54 24.88 -3.88
C ALA A 121 16.14 23.46 -3.94
N LEU A 122 15.44 22.50 -4.56
CA LEU A 122 15.97 21.14 -4.77
C LEU A 122 17.11 21.11 -5.81
N LEU A 123 17.07 21.97 -6.82
CA LEU A 123 18.17 22.10 -7.78
C LEU A 123 19.44 22.67 -7.16
N GLU A 124 19.30 23.52 -6.12
CA GLU A 124 20.44 24.11 -5.42
C GLU A 124 21.02 23.17 -4.35
N LYS A 125 20.16 22.48 -3.60
CA LYS A 125 20.54 21.76 -2.38
C LYS A 125 20.52 20.23 -2.52
N GLU A 126 19.92 19.70 -3.59
CA GLU A 126 19.66 18.27 -3.85
C GLU A 126 18.72 17.59 -2.83
N THR A 127 18.74 18.04 -1.58
CA THR A 127 17.85 17.55 -0.51
C THR A 127 17.36 18.71 0.34
N ILE A 128 16.08 18.63 0.77
CA ILE A 128 15.45 19.67 1.61
C ILE A 128 14.71 18.97 2.75
N SER A 129 14.89 19.45 4.00
CA SER A 129 14.15 18.95 5.15
C SER A 129 12.72 19.49 5.21
N ILE A 130 11.85 18.86 6.01
CA ILE A 130 10.48 19.36 6.24
C ILE A 130 10.49 20.76 6.85
N GLU A 131 11.42 21.05 7.74
CA GLU A 131 11.59 22.35 8.37
C GLU A 131 11.93 23.43 7.34
N GLU A 132 12.85 23.12 6.43
CA GLU A 132 13.22 24.03 5.34
C GLU A 132 12.06 24.24 4.36
N ILE A 133 11.28 23.22 4.04
CA ILE A 133 10.06 23.32 3.22
C ILE A 133 9.05 24.27 3.90
N ASN A 134 8.81 24.11 5.19
CA ASN A 134 7.90 24.97 5.93
C ASN A 134 8.34 26.44 5.93
N VAL A 135 9.65 26.68 6.13
CA VAL A 135 10.22 28.04 6.05
C VAL A 135 10.09 28.62 4.66
N LEU A 136 10.42 27.83 3.62
CA LEU A 136 10.37 28.25 2.22
C LEU A 136 8.93 28.63 1.78
N LEU A 137 7.95 27.90 2.26
CA LEU A 137 6.54 28.13 1.95
C LEU A 137 5.84 29.07 2.93
N GLY A 138 6.55 29.61 3.93
CA GLY A 138 5.99 30.51 4.95
C GLY A 138 4.94 29.82 5.82
N ARG A 139 5.02 28.49 5.98
CA ARG A 139 4.11 27.70 6.82
C ARG A 139 4.69 27.61 8.24
N THR A 140 3.85 27.85 9.24
CA THR A 140 4.24 27.57 10.63
C THR A 140 4.39 26.06 10.80
N PRO A 141 5.51 25.53 11.30
CA PRO A 141 5.64 24.09 11.51
C PRO A 141 4.54 23.62 12.47
N ALA A 142 3.81 22.58 12.03
CA ALA A 142 2.87 21.91 12.92
C ALA A 142 3.66 21.37 14.14
N PRO A 143 3.10 21.41 15.37
CA PRO A 143 3.74 20.80 16.52
C PRO A 143 4.06 19.35 16.18
N GLN A 144 5.34 19.00 16.16
CA GLN A 144 5.76 17.61 15.98
C GLN A 144 5.31 16.85 17.22
N GLU A 145 4.35 15.96 17.07
CA GLU A 145 4.18 14.86 18.02
C GLU A 145 5.45 14.03 17.92
N THR A 146 6.39 14.31 18.81
CA THR A 146 7.55 13.44 19.05
C THR A 146 6.99 12.07 19.39
N PRO A 147 7.32 11.00 18.63
CA PRO A 147 7.00 9.67 19.11
C PRO A 147 7.72 9.49 20.43
N GLU A 148 6.96 9.35 21.52
CA GLU A 148 7.48 8.91 22.79
C GLU A 148 8.28 7.64 22.53
N LYS A 149 9.58 7.69 22.79
CA LYS A 149 10.42 6.51 22.87
C LYS A 149 9.82 5.66 23.99
N GLU A 150 9.12 4.61 23.63
CA GLU A 150 8.87 3.53 24.55
C GLU A 150 10.22 2.98 24.96
N ASP A 151 10.66 3.38 26.16
CA ASP A 151 11.72 2.73 26.89
C ASP A 151 11.26 1.30 27.19
N THR A 152 11.65 0.38 26.34
CA THR A 152 11.54 -1.04 26.63
C THR A 152 12.62 -1.36 27.65
N PRO A 153 12.26 -1.76 28.89
CA PRO A 153 13.27 -2.26 29.82
C PRO A 153 13.81 -3.58 29.27
N SER A 154 15.10 -3.59 28.98
CA SER A 154 15.89 -4.78 28.73
C SER A 154 15.78 -5.74 29.92
N ALA A 155 14.93 -6.72 29.81
CA ALA A 155 14.97 -7.91 30.66
C ALA A 155 15.92 -8.91 30.00
N GLU A 156 17.13 -8.99 30.54
CA GLU A 156 18.05 -10.08 30.26
C GLU A 156 17.41 -11.39 30.78
N PRO A 157 17.34 -12.48 29.98
CA PRO A 157 17.02 -13.78 30.54
C PRO A 157 18.26 -14.36 31.21
N GLN A 158 18.17 -14.53 32.53
CA GLN A 158 19.12 -15.32 33.30
C GLN A 158 19.05 -16.77 32.83
N VAL A 159 20.15 -17.26 32.35
CA VAL A 159 20.37 -18.68 32.01
C VAL A 159 20.58 -19.40 33.34
N GLU A 160 19.61 -20.16 33.81
CA GLU A 160 19.83 -21.18 34.84
C GLU A 160 20.44 -22.43 34.20
N GLU A 161 21.70 -22.62 34.49
CA GLU A 161 22.49 -23.81 34.27
C GLU A 161 21.97 -24.95 35.17
N ASN A 162 21.29 -25.92 34.59
CA ASN A 162 20.95 -27.14 35.31
C ASN A 162 21.60 -28.35 34.66
N THR A 163 22.72 -28.68 35.23
CA THR A 163 23.52 -29.92 35.00
C THR A 163 22.78 -31.15 35.54
N SER A 164 22.45 -32.10 34.75
CA SER A 164 22.54 -33.53 35.10
C SER A 164 22.46 -34.41 33.84
N SER A 165 23.56 -35.05 33.54
CA SER A 165 23.75 -36.23 32.69
C SER A 165 23.44 -37.50 33.49
N PRO A 166 23.62 -38.70 32.93
CA PRO A 166 22.94 -39.39 31.83
C PRO A 166 22.40 -40.76 32.32
N GLU A 167 21.46 -41.37 31.59
CA GLU A 167 21.31 -42.84 31.72
C GLU A 167 20.94 -43.52 30.39
N GLU A 168 21.57 -44.56 30.19
CA GLU A 168 21.81 -45.53 29.16
C GLU A 168 20.58 -46.09 28.43
N ALA A 169 20.93 -46.60 27.25
CA ALA A 169 20.19 -47.42 26.29
C ALA A 169 19.56 -48.71 26.89
N PRO A 170 18.74 -49.50 26.15
CA PRO A 170 19.30 -50.25 25.02
C PRO A 170 18.38 -50.43 23.80
N ALA A 171 19.03 -50.94 22.78
CA ALA A 171 18.55 -51.42 21.50
C ALA A 171 17.60 -52.61 21.59
N GLU A 172 16.65 -52.66 20.65
CA GLU A 172 16.22 -53.95 20.08
C GLU A 172 15.92 -53.83 18.59
N THR A 173 16.60 -54.70 17.91
CA THR A 173 16.52 -55.14 16.53
C THR A 173 15.25 -55.95 16.27
N ASN A 174 14.65 -55.78 15.09
CA ASN A 174 14.10 -56.92 14.30
C ASN A 174 13.64 -56.35 12.95
N ASP A 175 14.31 -56.61 11.85
CA ASP A 175 14.42 -57.74 10.95
C ASP A 175 13.08 -58.31 10.50
N GLY A 176 12.90 -58.42 9.21
CA GLY A 176 11.88 -59.28 8.66
C GLY A 176 11.22 -58.76 7.35
N THR A 177 11.95 -58.86 6.24
CA THR A 177 11.61 -59.63 5.02
C THR A 177 10.24 -59.42 4.38
N SER A 178 10.31 -59.00 3.16
CA SER A 178 10.15 -59.82 1.93
C SER A 178 8.79 -59.71 1.19
N SER A 179 8.94 -59.43 -0.07
CA SER A 179 8.30 -59.99 -1.27
C SER A 179 6.77 -59.76 -1.38
N ASP A 180 6.21 -59.55 -2.45
CA ASP A 180 6.41 -59.88 -3.87
C ASP A 180 5.17 -59.46 -4.66
N SER A 181 5.40 -59.07 -5.90
CA SER A 181 4.64 -59.44 -7.07
C SER A 181 3.20 -58.90 -7.34
N VAL A 182 3.12 -58.24 -8.45
CA VAL A 182 2.55 -58.62 -9.75
C VAL A 182 1.11 -58.17 -10.03
N GLN A 183 1.09 -57.40 -11.13
CA GLN A 183 0.11 -57.38 -12.27
C GLN A 183 -1.41 -57.39 -11.98
N ALA A 184 -2.06 -56.39 -12.45
CA ALA A 184 -2.88 -56.40 -13.67
C ALA A 184 -3.33 -54.97 -13.98
#